data_4b63c2bfddd22d49dace10ec01bdf158
#
_entry.id   4b63c2bfddd22d49dace10ec01bdf158
#
_cell.length_a   1.000
_cell.length_b   1.000
_cell.length_c   1.000
_cell.angle_alpha   90.00
_cell.angle_beta   90.00
_cell.angle_gamma   90.00
#
_symmetry.space_group_name_H-M   'P 1'
#
loop_
_entity.id
_entity.type
_entity.pdbx_description
1 polymer ?
#
loop_
_entity_poly.entity_id
_entity_poly.type
_entity_poly.pdbx_seq_one_letter_code
_entity_poly.pdbx_strand_id
1 'polypeptide(L)'
;MIHAKRFALMLVFCLTATLGYSQDLDNEYVAPVHPVPRGEAPGMKVQLLKSGMENKEYAVIFAKGDEPFSGLQEFAEKYQIQSAHFTAIGALNGATLAWFDPQRKMYRKIPILGQVEVVSMIGDIALYQGKPTVHTHMVVGLPDGTTKGGHVLDAHVFPTLEVMVTVDPIAMHKRLDPETDLTLIDPTMRQRN
;
A
#
# COMPACT_ATOMS: atom_id res chain seq x y z
N MET A 1 14.49 4.83 -71.31
CA MET A 1 14.09 5.86 -70.38
C MET A 1 12.81 5.37 -69.67
N ILE A 2 12.77 5.20 -68.43
CA ILE A 2 11.75 4.81 -67.50
C ILE A 2 12.30 3.67 -66.65
N HIS A 3 12.65 3.97 -65.38
CA HIS A 3 12.47 3.15 -64.17
C HIS A 3 13.39 3.65 -63.06
N ALA A 4 12.87 4.55 -62.29
CA ALA A 4 13.36 4.82 -60.92
C ALA A 4 12.26 5.55 -60.15
N LYS A 5 11.52 4.85 -59.34
CA LYS A 5 10.75 5.36 -58.17
C LYS A 5 9.87 4.24 -57.59
N ARG A 6 10.39 3.45 -56.69
CA ARG A 6 9.60 2.67 -55.68
C ARG A 6 10.57 2.02 -54.71
N PHE A 7 11.10 2.78 -53.74
CA PHE A 7 11.65 2.22 -52.52
C PHE A 7 11.84 3.36 -51.51
N ALA A 8 10.78 3.77 -50.88
CA ALA A 8 10.85 4.63 -49.69
C ALA A 8 9.47 4.70 -48.99
N LEU A 9 8.96 3.56 -48.50
CA LEU A 9 7.79 3.58 -47.59
C LEU A 9 7.67 2.27 -46.82
N MET A 10 8.67 1.90 -46.05
CA MET A 10 8.56 0.73 -45.20
C MET A 10 9.39 0.78 -43.89
N LEU A 11 9.77 1.96 -43.42
CA LEU A 11 10.59 2.08 -42.20
C LEU A 11 9.97 2.95 -41.09
N VAL A 12 8.70 3.33 -41.18
CA VAL A 12 8.08 4.19 -40.15
C VAL A 12 7.15 3.44 -39.20
N PHE A 13 6.81 2.17 -39.48
CA PHE A 13 5.77 1.45 -38.69
C PHE A 13 6.28 0.65 -37.49
N CYS A 14 7.60 0.50 -37.32
CA CYS A 14 8.13 -0.29 -36.18
C CYS A 14 8.47 0.50 -34.91
N LEU A 15 8.51 1.85 -34.96
CA LEU A 15 8.90 2.65 -33.78
C LEU A 15 7.74 3.05 -32.86
N THR A 16 6.50 2.98 -33.33
CA THR A 16 5.33 3.39 -32.54
C THR A 16 4.78 2.29 -31.62
N ALA A 17 5.02 1.01 -31.95
CA ALA A 17 4.52 -0.11 -31.15
C ALA A 17 5.32 -0.34 -29.84
N THR A 18 6.59 0.04 -29.81
CA THR A 18 7.44 -0.14 -28.63
C THR A 18 7.21 0.94 -27.57
N LEU A 19 6.83 2.16 -27.96
CA LEU A 19 6.52 3.25 -27.03
C LEU A 19 5.17 3.05 -26.32
N GLY A 20 4.17 2.49 -27.01
CA GLY A 20 2.88 2.18 -26.42
C GLY A 20 2.95 1.05 -25.37
N TYR A 21 3.79 0.04 -25.59
CA TYR A 21 3.92 -1.08 -24.67
C TYR A 21 4.65 -0.71 -23.36
N SER A 22 5.58 0.25 -23.42
CA SER A 22 6.27 0.77 -22.22
C SER A 22 5.35 1.63 -21.34
N GLN A 23 4.51 2.47 -21.95
CA GLN A 23 3.58 3.33 -21.20
C GLN A 23 2.44 2.55 -20.53
N ASP A 24 1.98 1.44 -21.11
CA ASP A 24 0.96 0.59 -20.49
C ASP A 24 1.51 -0.17 -19.26
N LEU A 25 2.77 -0.61 -19.30
CA LEU A 25 3.39 -1.29 -18.16
C LEU A 25 3.58 -0.35 -16.97
N ASP A 26 3.97 0.90 -17.17
CA ASP A 26 4.12 1.90 -16.11
C ASP A 26 2.78 2.26 -15.44
N ASN A 27 1.65 2.10 -16.14
CA ASN A 27 0.32 2.28 -15.56
C ASN A 27 -0.19 1.04 -14.82
N GLU A 28 0.21 -0.17 -15.20
CA GLU A 28 -0.29 -1.42 -14.63
C GLU A 28 0.52 -1.86 -13.39
N TYR A 29 1.81 -1.52 -13.31
CA TYR A 29 2.73 -1.98 -12.27
C TYR A 29 3.32 -0.81 -11.49
N VAL A 30 3.76 -1.10 -10.24
CA VAL A 30 4.47 -0.16 -9.37
C VAL A 30 5.57 -0.89 -8.61
N ALA A 31 6.68 -0.19 -8.35
CA ALA A 31 7.78 -0.74 -7.56
C ALA A 31 7.35 -1.03 -6.11
N PRO A 32 7.93 -2.05 -5.45
CA PRO A 32 7.61 -2.39 -4.07
C PRO A 32 7.88 -1.26 -3.07
N VAL A 33 8.92 -0.49 -3.31
CA VAL A 33 9.26 0.68 -2.49
C VAL A 33 8.83 1.93 -3.23
N HIS A 34 7.82 2.60 -2.69
CA HIS A 34 7.31 3.87 -3.21
C HIS A 34 7.05 4.85 -2.07
N PRO A 35 7.13 6.17 -2.32
CA PRO A 35 6.83 7.16 -1.30
C PRO A 35 5.39 7.05 -0.83
N VAL A 36 5.19 7.11 0.50
CA VAL A 36 3.84 7.24 1.09
C VAL A 36 3.45 8.70 1.08
N PRO A 37 2.29 9.07 0.52
CA PRO A 37 1.77 10.44 0.61
C PRO A 37 1.66 10.91 2.06
N ARG A 38 1.64 12.22 2.30
CA ARG A 38 1.52 12.81 3.63
C ARG A 38 0.46 13.88 3.65
N GLY A 39 -0.17 14.08 4.81
CA GLY A 39 -1.21 15.07 5.00
C GLY A 39 -2.55 14.72 4.37
N GLU A 40 -2.74 13.47 3.96
CA GLU A 40 -3.94 13.03 3.26
C GLU A 40 -5.02 12.41 4.18
N ALA A 41 -4.81 12.50 5.51
CA ALA A 41 -5.78 12.07 6.51
C ALA A 41 -6.10 13.18 7.53
N PRO A 42 -6.57 14.37 7.11
CA PRO A 42 -6.81 15.50 8.01
C PRO A 42 -7.96 15.26 8.99
N GLY A 43 -8.87 14.32 8.70
CA GLY A 43 -10.00 13.94 9.55
C GLY A 43 -9.68 12.85 10.57
N MET A 44 -8.47 12.28 10.54
CA MET A 44 -8.07 11.19 11.42
C MET A 44 -8.15 11.58 12.90
N LYS A 45 -8.77 10.72 13.70
CA LYS A 45 -8.86 10.85 15.16
C LYS A 45 -8.23 9.64 15.83
N VAL A 46 -7.46 9.89 16.89
CA VAL A 46 -6.76 8.85 17.64
C VAL A 46 -7.21 8.88 19.09
N GLN A 47 -7.61 7.72 19.60
CA GLN A 47 -7.95 7.51 21.01
C GLN A 47 -7.09 6.42 21.60
N LEU A 48 -6.40 6.69 22.70
CA LEU A 48 -5.74 5.66 23.51
C LEU A 48 -6.83 4.90 24.29
N LEU A 49 -6.92 3.59 24.05
CA LEU A 49 -7.89 2.72 24.72
C LEU A 49 -7.29 2.05 25.95
N LYS A 50 -6.02 1.68 25.87
CA LYS A 50 -5.30 0.99 26.94
C LYS A 50 -3.85 1.46 26.99
N SER A 51 -3.35 1.70 28.20
CA SER A 51 -1.95 2.00 28.47
C SER A 51 -1.45 1.07 29.57
N GLY A 52 -0.63 0.08 29.20
CA GLY A 52 0.00 -0.87 30.10
C GLY A 52 1.50 -0.96 29.85
N MET A 53 2.22 -1.65 30.75
CA MET A 53 3.66 -1.90 30.58
C MET A 53 3.93 -2.90 29.45
N GLU A 54 3.00 -3.82 29.19
CA GLU A 54 3.16 -4.86 28.17
C GLU A 54 2.69 -4.43 26.78
N ASN A 55 1.62 -3.62 26.68
CA ASN A 55 1.11 -3.14 25.42
C ASN A 55 0.29 -1.85 25.57
N LYS A 56 0.13 -1.13 24.44
CA LYS A 56 -0.82 -0.03 24.29
C LYS A 56 -1.81 -0.38 23.21
N GLU A 57 -3.04 0.06 23.36
CA GLU A 57 -4.09 -0.13 22.35
C GLU A 57 -4.67 1.23 21.97
N TYR A 58 -4.86 1.44 20.65
CA TYR A 58 -5.43 2.66 20.10
C TYR A 58 -6.59 2.34 19.17
N ALA A 59 -7.61 3.20 19.19
CA ALA A 59 -8.54 3.34 18.08
C ALA A 59 -8.07 4.50 17.21
N VAL A 60 -7.88 4.24 15.92
CA VAL A 60 -7.55 5.24 14.89
C VAL A 60 -8.71 5.27 13.91
N ILE A 61 -9.47 6.37 13.94
CA ILE A 61 -10.71 6.51 13.18
C ILE A 61 -10.47 7.51 12.05
N PHE A 62 -10.70 7.05 10.83
CA PHE A 62 -10.61 7.87 9.62
C PHE A 62 -11.97 8.36 9.19
N ALA A 63 -12.03 9.62 8.78
CA ALA A 63 -13.22 10.27 8.28
C ALA A 63 -13.33 10.16 6.75
N LYS A 64 -14.50 10.53 6.22
CA LYS A 64 -14.73 10.63 4.78
C LYS A 64 -13.64 11.45 4.08
N GLY A 65 -13.02 10.87 3.07
CA GLY A 65 -12.00 11.49 2.22
C GLY A 65 -10.57 11.29 2.72
N ASP A 66 -10.36 10.79 3.95
CA ASP A 66 -9.02 10.47 4.43
C ASP A 66 -8.40 9.31 3.64
N GLU A 67 -7.07 9.34 3.49
CA GLU A 67 -6.26 8.23 2.98
C GLU A 67 -5.62 7.49 4.17
N PRO A 68 -6.06 6.24 4.46
CA PRO A 68 -5.71 5.59 5.72
C PRO A 68 -4.25 5.13 5.79
N PHE A 69 -3.58 4.85 4.66
CA PHE A 69 -2.19 4.44 4.67
C PHE A 69 -1.26 5.62 5.05
N SER A 70 -1.52 6.80 4.47
CA SER A 70 -0.87 8.06 4.86
C SER A 70 -1.08 8.36 6.35
N GLY A 71 -2.33 8.26 6.81
CA GLY A 71 -2.65 8.55 8.21
C GLY A 71 -2.04 7.55 9.21
N LEU A 72 -2.01 6.24 8.89
CA LEU A 72 -1.36 5.24 9.73
C LEU A 72 0.17 5.45 9.79
N GLN A 73 0.78 5.87 8.69
CA GLN A 73 2.20 6.21 8.66
C GLN A 73 2.50 7.41 9.58
N GLU A 74 1.69 8.48 9.49
CA GLU A 74 1.81 9.66 10.35
C GLU A 74 1.50 9.35 11.82
N PHE A 75 0.50 8.51 12.10
CA PHE A 75 0.22 7.99 13.43
C PHE A 75 1.44 7.28 14.01
N ALA A 76 2.03 6.35 13.25
CA ALA A 76 3.17 5.58 13.69
C ALA A 76 4.39 6.47 14.01
N GLU A 77 4.65 7.46 13.17
CA GLU A 77 5.74 8.43 13.41
C GLU A 77 5.47 9.32 14.63
N LYS A 78 4.27 9.90 14.73
CA LYS A 78 3.86 10.79 15.82
C LYS A 78 3.93 10.12 17.19
N TYR A 79 3.51 8.86 17.27
CA TYR A 79 3.49 8.09 18.52
C TYR A 79 4.73 7.23 18.71
N GLN A 80 5.72 7.35 17.82
CA GLN A 80 7.00 6.62 17.85
C GLN A 80 6.81 5.10 17.96
N ILE A 81 5.87 4.57 17.18
CA ILE A 81 5.54 3.14 17.16
C ILE A 81 6.69 2.37 16.50
N GLN A 82 7.26 1.41 17.19
CA GLN A 82 8.38 0.58 16.71
C GLN A 82 7.95 -0.84 16.35
N SER A 83 6.80 -1.27 16.85
CA SER A 83 6.17 -2.54 16.59
C SER A 83 4.70 -2.46 16.89
N ALA A 84 3.86 -2.83 15.95
CA ALA A 84 2.42 -2.95 16.16
C ALA A 84 1.81 -3.88 15.11
N HIS A 85 0.63 -4.38 15.43
CA HIS A 85 -0.28 -4.97 14.45
C HIS A 85 -1.64 -4.31 14.55
N PHE A 86 -2.44 -4.38 13.50
CA PHE A 86 -3.76 -3.76 13.47
C PHE A 86 -4.76 -4.52 12.62
N THR A 87 -6.03 -4.30 12.95
CA THR A 87 -7.19 -4.74 12.16
C THR A 87 -8.13 -3.57 11.94
N ALA A 88 -8.89 -3.60 10.84
CA ALA A 88 -9.89 -2.58 10.59
C ALA A 88 -11.10 -3.12 9.83
N ILE A 89 -12.23 -2.42 10.03
CA ILE A 89 -13.46 -2.53 9.24
C ILE A 89 -13.97 -1.13 8.90
N GLY A 90 -14.82 -1.03 7.89
CA GLY A 90 -15.41 0.23 7.45
C GLY A 90 -15.79 0.18 5.98
N ALA A 91 -15.74 1.33 5.30
CA ALA A 91 -16.04 1.38 3.87
C ALA A 91 -15.21 2.47 3.15
N LEU A 92 -15.08 2.30 1.85
CA LEU A 92 -14.27 3.15 0.97
C LEU A 92 -15.09 3.59 -0.23
N ASN A 93 -14.69 4.72 -0.84
CA ASN A 93 -15.17 5.18 -2.14
C ASN A 93 -14.12 4.95 -3.23
N GLY A 94 -13.41 3.83 -3.14
CA GLY A 94 -12.36 3.41 -4.06
C GLY A 94 -11.05 3.12 -3.35
N ALA A 95 -10.26 2.28 -4.00
CA ALA A 95 -8.91 1.90 -3.56
C ALA A 95 -8.08 1.41 -4.75
N THR A 96 -6.77 1.39 -4.59
CA THR A 96 -5.87 0.61 -5.44
C THR A 96 -5.23 -0.48 -4.58
N LEU A 97 -5.63 -1.73 -4.82
CA LEU A 97 -4.97 -2.89 -4.26
C LEU A 97 -3.89 -3.39 -5.23
N ALA A 98 -3.09 -4.36 -4.80
CA ALA A 98 -2.03 -4.90 -5.64
C ALA A 98 -1.74 -6.37 -5.37
N TRP A 99 -1.23 -7.04 -6.40
CA TRP A 99 -0.70 -8.39 -6.33
C TRP A 99 0.78 -8.37 -6.73
N PHE A 100 1.63 -8.99 -5.90
CA PHE A 100 3.06 -9.03 -6.18
C PHE A 100 3.38 -10.04 -7.28
N ASP A 101 4.03 -9.57 -8.36
CA ASP A 101 4.56 -10.38 -9.45
C ASP A 101 6.03 -10.72 -9.16
N PRO A 102 6.34 -11.97 -8.77
CA PRO A 102 7.71 -12.34 -8.39
C PRO A 102 8.68 -12.37 -9.59
N GLN A 103 8.18 -12.50 -10.81
CA GLN A 103 9.03 -12.49 -12.01
C GLN A 103 9.49 -11.06 -12.36
N ARG A 104 8.61 -10.08 -12.14
CA ARG A 104 8.90 -8.66 -12.37
C ARG A 104 9.45 -7.97 -11.13
N LYS A 105 9.30 -8.56 -9.95
CA LYS A 105 9.55 -7.94 -8.64
C LYS A 105 8.79 -6.61 -8.50
N MET A 106 7.57 -6.57 -8.97
CA MET A 106 6.70 -5.40 -8.98
C MET A 106 5.28 -5.75 -8.51
N TYR A 107 4.55 -4.77 -8.04
CA TYR A 107 3.14 -4.90 -7.73
C TYR A 107 2.29 -4.59 -8.96
N ARG A 108 1.46 -5.55 -9.37
CA ARG A 108 0.39 -5.34 -10.34
C ARG A 108 -0.79 -4.69 -9.66
N LYS A 109 -1.23 -3.53 -10.15
CA LYS A 109 -2.34 -2.75 -9.62
C LYS A 109 -3.68 -3.45 -9.88
N ILE A 110 -4.57 -3.39 -8.89
CA ILE A 110 -5.95 -3.88 -8.93
C ILE A 110 -6.85 -2.71 -8.53
N PRO A 111 -7.31 -1.89 -9.47
CA PRO A 111 -8.18 -0.76 -9.16
C PRO A 111 -9.55 -1.22 -8.67
N ILE A 112 -10.04 -0.58 -7.62
CA ILE A 112 -11.36 -0.75 -7.03
C ILE A 112 -12.11 0.57 -7.20
N LEU A 113 -13.14 0.57 -8.01
CA LEU A 113 -13.90 1.79 -8.32
C LEU A 113 -15.24 1.80 -7.58
N GLY A 114 -15.61 2.97 -7.07
CA GLY A 114 -16.86 3.19 -6.36
C GLY A 114 -16.85 2.68 -4.92
N GLN A 115 -18.04 2.74 -4.28
CA GLN A 115 -18.17 2.35 -2.88
C GLN A 115 -18.04 0.85 -2.69
N VAL A 116 -17.25 0.46 -1.67
CA VAL A 116 -17.06 -0.93 -1.25
C VAL A 116 -16.95 -1.02 0.27
N GLU A 117 -17.29 -2.19 0.82
CA GLU A 117 -17.13 -2.48 2.24
C GLU A 117 -15.72 -3.05 2.53
N VAL A 118 -15.04 -2.55 3.55
CA VAL A 118 -13.82 -3.15 4.06
C VAL A 118 -14.19 -4.33 4.97
N VAL A 119 -14.23 -5.52 4.39
CA VAL A 119 -14.56 -6.77 5.10
C VAL A 119 -13.46 -7.12 6.10
N SER A 120 -12.21 -6.89 5.73
CA SER A 120 -11.04 -7.08 6.58
C SER A 120 -9.89 -6.26 6.05
N MET A 121 -9.23 -5.53 6.93
CA MET A 121 -7.93 -4.93 6.70
C MET A 121 -7.03 -5.33 7.85
N ILE A 122 -5.85 -5.86 7.54
CA ILE A 122 -4.86 -6.29 8.54
C ILE A 122 -3.49 -5.75 8.14
N GLY A 123 -2.65 -5.48 9.13
CA GLY A 123 -1.30 -5.02 8.84
C GLY A 123 -0.38 -5.00 10.06
N ASP A 124 0.84 -4.63 9.78
CA ASP A 124 1.91 -4.43 10.76
C ASP A 124 2.57 -3.07 10.62
N ILE A 125 3.19 -2.63 11.71
CA ILE A 125 4.10 -1.51 11.77
C ILE A 125 5.41 -2.03 12.34
N ALA A 126 6.51 -1.85 11.61
CA ALA A 126 7.84 -2.26 12.05
C ALA A 126 8.89 -1.27 11.52
N LEU A 127 10.09 -1.27 12.08
CA LEU A 127 11.14 -0.33 11.70
C LEU A 127 11.88 -0.77 10.43
N TYR A 128 11.94 0.10 9.43
CA TYR A 128 12.85 -0.01 8.30
C TYR A 128 13.81 1.18 8.31
N GLN A 129 15.11 0.92 8.35
CA GLN A 129 16.16 1.95 8.47
C GLN A 129 15.89 2.94 9.63
N GLY A 130 15.38 2.42 10.76
CA GLY A 130 15.09 3.22 11.97
C GLY A 130 13.81 4.03 11.93
N LYS A 131 12.99 3.93 10.87
CA LYS A 131 11.71 4.63 10.73
C LYS A 131 10.55 3.65 10.75
N PRO A 132 9.43 3.97 11.42
CA PRO A 132 8.21 3.18 11.32
C PRO A 132 7.79 3.03 9.86
N THR A 133 7.39 1.84 9.47
CA THR A 133 6.91 1.52 8.13
C THR A 133 5.67 0.65 8.24
N VAL A 134 4.58 1.13 7.67
CA VAL A 134 3.28 0.43 7.63
C VAL A 134 3.29 -0.57 6.49
N HIS A 135 2.76 -1.76 6.74
CA HIS A 135 2.47 -2.77 5.72
C HIS A 135 1.06 -3.29 5.95
N THR A 136 0.23 -3.31 4.92
CA THR A 136 -1.18 -3.69 5.07
C THR A 136 -1.74 -4.40 3.85
N HIS A 137 -2.62 -5.36 4.12
CA HIS A 137 -3.46 -6.04 3.14
C HIS A 137 -4.93 -5.80 3.46
N MET A 138 -5.77 -5.83 2.44
CA MET A 138 -7.20 -5.57 2.57
C MET A 138 -8.00 -6.53 1.69
N VAL A 139 -9.19 -6.90 2.19
CA VAL A 139 -10.26 -7.54 1.42
C VAL A 139 -11.46 -6.61 1.43
N VAL A 140 -11.96 -6.28 0.24
CA VAL A 140 -13.16 -5.46 0.06
C VAL A 140 -14.30 -6.29 -0.52
N GLY A 141 -15.52 -6.02 -0.04
CA GLY A 141 -16.77 -6.57 -0.55
C GLY A 141 -17.41 -5.61 -1.57
N LEU A 142 -17.78 -6.13 -2.72
CA LEU A 142 -18.46 -5.40 -3.78
C LEU A 142 -20.00 -5.50 -3.63
N PRO A 143 -20.77 -4.64 -4.32
CA PRO A 143 -22.24 -4.63 -4.19
C PRO A 143 -22.94 -5.95 -4.54
N ASP A 144 -22.32 -6.80 -5.34
CA ASP A 144 -22.81 -8.13 -5.71
C ASP A 144 -22.43 -9.23 -4.71
N GLY A 145 -21.72 -8.88 -3.61
CA GLY A 145 -21.23 -9.81 -2.60
C GLY A 145 -19.93 -10.52 -2.96
N THR A 146 -19.36 -10.28 -4.15
CA THR A 146 -18.03 -10.78 -4.48
C THR A 146 -16.95 -9.96 -3.75
N THR A 147 -15.75 -10.49 -3.68
CA THR A 147 -14.63 -9.85 -2.98
C THR A 147 -13.41 -9.69 -3.86
N LYS A 148 -12.63 -8.65 -3.57
CA LYS A 148 -11.27 -8.47 -4.09
C LYS A 148 -10.33 -8.21 -2.92
N GLY A 149 -9.07 -8.63 -3.04
CA GLY A 149 -8.09 -8.45 -1.98
C GLY A 149 -6.68 -8.33 -2.51
N GLY A 150 -5.80 -7.77 -1.68
CA GLY A 150 -4.39 -7.61 -2.00
C GLY A 150 -3.66 -6.65 -1.07
N HIS A 151 -2.42 -6.37 -1.42
CA HIS A 151 -1.62 -5.33 -0.81
C HIS A 151 -2.25 -3.96 -1.08
N VAL A 152 -2.26 -3.06 -0.10
CA VAL A 152 -2.88 -1.73 -0.25
C VAL A 152 -1.83 -0.75 -0.77
N LEU A 153 -2.14 -0.07 -1.88
CA LEU A 153 -1.33 1.03 -2.41
C LEU A 153 -1.91 2.40 -2.03
N ASP A 154 -3.23 2.54 -2.14
CA ASP A 154 -4.00 3.72 -1.71
C ASP A 154 -5.47 3.34 -1.44
N ALA A 155 -6.18 4.17 -0.67
CA ALA A 155 -7.60 4.01 -0.42
C ALA A 155 -8.25 5.35 -0.01
N HIS A 156 -9.55 5.51 -0.29
CA HIS A 156 -10.30 6.71 0.08
C HIS A 156 -11.50 6.35 0.94
N VAL A 157 -11.47 6.78 2.19
CA VAL A 157 -12.48 6.43 3.20
C VAL A 157 -13.85 7.05 2.88
N PHE A 158 -14.92 6.23 3.01
CA PHE A 158 -16.30 6.68 2.94
C PHE A 158 -17.27 5.61 3.52
N PRO A 159 -18.04 5.88 4.57
CA PRO A 159 -18.07 7.11 5.38
C PRO A 159 -16.99 7.12 6.48
N THR A 160 -16.50 5.95 6.93
CA THR A 160 -15.53 5.78 8.01
C THR A 160 -14.68 4.52 7.81
N LEU A 161 -13.48 4.53 8.35
CA LEU A 161 -12.66 3.35 8.57
C LEU A 161 -12.18 3.34 10.03
N GLU A 162 -12.41 2.24 10.71
CA GLU A 162 -12.15 2.08 12.14
C GLU A 162 -11.02 1.07 12.34
N VAL A 163 -9.86 1.56 12.76
CA VAL A 163 -8.64 0.76 12.90
C VAL A 163 -8.33 0.57 14.38
N MET A 164 -8.21 -0.69 14.80
CA MET A 164 -7.75 -1.07 16.14
C MET A 164 -6.28 -1.45 16.06
N VAL A 165 -5.43 -0.74 16.78
CA VAL A 165 -3.97 -0.91 16.78
C VAL A 165 -3.51 -1.40 18.13
N THR A 166 -2.79 -2.53 18.15
CA THR A 166 -2.07 -3.03 19.33
C THR A 166 -0.58 -2.79 19.13
N VAL A 167 0.03 -2.02 20.03
CA VAL A 167 1.46 -1.72 20.03
C VAL A 167 2.19 -2.73 20.92
N ASP A 168 3.15 -3.40 20.33
CA ASP A 168 3.97 -4.42 21.02
C ASP A 168 5.15 -3.77 21.74
N PRO A 169 5.60 -4.34 22.88
CA PRO A 169 6.67 -3.74 23.70
C PRO A 169 8.06 -3.90 23.10
N ILE A 170 8.22 -4.84 22.17
CA ILE A 170 9.52 -5.17 21.56
C ILE A 170 9.52 -4.69 20.12
N ALA A 171 10.51 -3.86 19.76
CA ALA A 171 10.66 -3.36 18.40
C ALA A 171 10.86 -4.50 17.39
N MET A 172 10.15 -4.44 16.28
CA MET A 172 10.38 -5.28 15.11
C MET A 172 11.11 -4.50 14.02
N HIS A 173 11.95 -5.20 13.29
CA HIS A 173 12.75 -4.61 12.23
C HIS A 173 12.49 -5.28 10.89
N LYS A 174 12.52 -4.47 9.84
CA LYS A 174 12.46 -4.92 8.44
C LYS A 174 13.82 -4.76 7.77
N ARG A 175 14.10 -5.63 6.83
CA ARG A 175 15.23 -5.48 5.90
C ARG A 175 14.77 -5.71 4.47
N LEU A 176 15.55 -5.17 3.53
CA LEU A 176 15.35 -5.46 2.11
C LEU A 176 15.70 -6.93 1.84
N ASP A 177 14.77 -7.65 1.24
CA ASP A 177 15.01 -9.00 0.75
C ASP A 177 15.56 -8.94 -0.69
N PRO A 178 16.77 -9.45 -0.96
CA PRO A 178 17.39 -9.35 -2.29
C PRO A 178 16.73 -10.23 -3.34
N GLU A 179 15.96 -11.24 -2.92
CA GLU A 179 15.24 -12.11 -3.85
C GLU A 179 14.01 -11.41 -4.44
N THR A 180 13.29 -10.66 -3.61
CA THR A 180 11.99 -10.05 -3.98
C THR A 180 12.01 -8.54 -4.11
N ASP A 181 13.06 -7.88 -3.59
CA ASP A 181 13.17 -6.43 -3.42
C ASP A 181 12.10 -5.84 -2.47
N LEU A 182 11.41 -6.71 -1.68
CA LEU A 182 10.46 -6.31 -0.65
C LEU A 182 11.18 -6.01 0.67
N THR A 183 10.58 -5.14 1.49
CA THR A 183 11.02 -4.95 2.88
C THR A 183 10.24 -5.88 3.79
N LEU A 184 10.91 -6.93 4.28
CA LEU A 184 10.31 -8.00 5.08
C LEU A 184 10.76 -7.92 6.54
N ILE A 185 9.87 -8.34 7.47
CA ILE A 185 10.22 -8.48 8.89
C ILE A 185 11.32 -9.54 9.03
N ASP A 186 12.40 -9.17 9.73
CA ASP A 186 13.48 -10.09 10.09
C ASP A 186 13.55 -10.24 11.61
N PRO A 187 13.10 -11.36 12.16
CA PRO A 187 13.09 -11.60 13.61
C PRO A 187 14.48 -11.77 14.21
N THR A 188 15.52 -11.91 13.37
CA THR A 188 16.91 -12.01 13.83
C THR A 188 17.55 -10.66 14.06
N MET A 189 16.99 -9.57 13.52
CA MET A 189 17.43 -8.20 13.78
C MET A 189 16.99 -7.78 15.19
N ARG A 190 17.99 -7.46 16.03
CA ARG A 190 17.73 -6.88 17.36
C ARG A 190 18.24 -5.45 17.39
N GLN A 191 17.61 -4.60 18.23
CA GLN A 191 18.24 -3.32 18.56
C GLN A 191 19.66 -3.61 19.07
N ARG A 192 20.65 -3.00 18.44
CA ARG A 192 21.98 -2.92 19.05
C ARG A 192 21.87 -1.91 20.20
N ASN A 193 21.97 -2.43 21.43
CA ASN A 193 22.09 -1.62 22.65
C ASN A 193 23.32 -0.73 22.58
#